data_805b5b318ed5c95a07339b8701d1f35b
#
_entry.id   805b5b318ed5c95a07339b8701d1f35b
#
_cell.length_a   1.000
_cell.length_b   1.000
_cell.length_c   1.000
_cell.angle_alpha   90.00
_cell.angle_beta   90.00
_cell.angle_gamma   90.00
#
_symmetry.space_group_name_H-M   'P 1'
#
loop_
_entity.id
_entity.type
_entity.pdbx_description
1 polymer ?
#
loop_
_entity_poly.entity_id
_entity_poly.type
_entity_poly.pdbx_seq_one_letter_code
_entity_poly.pdbx_strand_id
1 'polypeptide(L)'
;CSYNKINGVFASENEDLLTKILRDEWGFEGYVVTDWGAVNDRVKGLKAGVDLEMPSTGGYNDKKIVEAVKSGELDEKVLNRAVERMLKVIFSYVDHRHSEAVFDRDKDHEKSVEIETECAVLLENNGVLPMKEEQKIVYIGEFAEKPRYQGGGSSHINSSKVVSALEAAQEKNRNVTYVKGFSSERDEIEAQEVEKAVQAAKEADIAVVFA
;
A
#
# COMPACT_ATOMS: atom_id res chain seq x y z
N CYS A 1 -14.07 0.43 -4.98
CA CYS A 1 -14.88 0.67 -3.78
C CYS A 1 -14.54 -0.35 -2.69
N SER A 2 -14.76 0.02 -1.44
CA SER A 2 -14.35 -0.70 -0.23
C SER A 2 -15.44 -1.68 0.28
N TYR A 3 -15.09 -2.46 1.31
CA TYR A 3 -15.94 -3.51 1.91
C TYR A 3 -16.99 -3.00 2.88
N ASN A 4 -16.77 -1.82 3.44
CA ASN A 4 -17.58 -1.28 4.53
C ASN A 4 -18.94 -0.76 4.08
N LYS A 5 -19.81 -0.56 5.06
CA LYS A 5 -21.07 0.17 4.88
C LYS A 5 -20.90 1.63 5.26
N ILE A 6 -21.60 2.50 4.53
CA ILE A 6 -21.75 3.91 4.84
C ILE A 6 -23.23 4.17 5.04
N ASN A 7 -23.61 4.64 6.21
CA ASN A 7 -25.02 4.82 6.61
C ASN A 7 -25.88 3.56 6.38
N GLY A 8 -25.31 2.38 6.65
CA GLY A 8 -26.01 1.10 6.54
C GLY A 8 -26.05 0.46 5.14
N VAL A 9 -25.58 1.17 4.10
CA VAL A 9 -25.50 0.67 2.71
C VAL A 9 -24.06 0.31 2.36
N PHE A 10 -23.82 -0.86 1.76
CA PHE A 10 -22.48 -1.23 1.29
C PHE A 10 -21.93 -0.18 0.32
N ALA A 11 -20.65 0.17 0.44
CA ALA A 11 -19.99 1.14 -0.44
C ALA A 11 -20.16 0.79 -1.92
N SER A 12 -20.15 -0.51 -2.25
CA SER A 12 -20.37 -1.02 -3.61
C SER A 12 -21.84 -0.91 -4.10
N GLU A 13 -22.80 -0.62 -3.23
CA GLU A 13 -24.22 -0.46 -3.56
C GLU A 13 -24.73 0.97 -3.29
N ASN A 14 -23.82 1.89 -2.98
CA ASN A 14 -24.19 3.24 -2.56
C ASN A 14 -24.21 4.20 -3.76
N GLU A 15 -25.42 4.43 -4.29
CA GLU A 15 -25.65 5.34 -5.41
C GLU A 15 -25.29 6.80 -5.09
N ASP A 16 -25.49 7.23 -3.84
CA ASP A 16 -25.13 8.61 -3.43
C ASP A 16 -23.64 8.86 -3.56
N LEU A 17 -22.81 7.86 -3.18
CA LEU A 17 -21.35 7.97 -3.32
C LEU A 17 -20.89 7.80 -4.76
N LEU A 18 -21.32 6.71 -5.43
CA LEU A 18 -20.74 6.25 -6.69
C LEU A 18 -21.30 6.99 -7.91
N THR A 19 -22.53 7.48 -7.82
CA THR A 19 -23.17 8.21 -8.92
C THR A 19 -23.28 9.68 -8.57
N LYS A 20 -24.04 10.05 -7.53
CA LYS A 20 -24.33 11.47 -7.27
C LYS A 20 -23.06 12.27 -6.92
N ILE A 21 -22.27 11.83 -5.96
CA ILE A 21 -21.06 12.56 -5.55
C ILE A 21 -19.94 12.36 -6.57
N LEU A 22 -19.54 11.10 -6.80
CA LEU A 22 -18.34 10.83 -7.61
C LEU A 22 -18.52 11.30 -9.07
N ARG A 23 -19.67 11.03 -9.68
CA ARG A 23 -19.89 11.29 -11.10
C ARG A 23 -20.59 12.61 -11.38
N ASP A 24 -21.71 12.87 -10.68
CA ASP A 24 -22.52 14.04 -11.00
C ASP A 24 -21.92 15.32 -10.42
N GLU A 25 -21.38 15.29 -9.19
CA GLU A 25 -20.76 16.47 -8.58
C GLU A 25 -19.28 16.63 -8.96
N TRP A 26 -18.49 15.54 -8.91
CA TRP A 26 -17.04 15.60 -9.17
C TRP A 26 -16.65 15.39 -10.64
N GLY A 27 -17.59 14.97 -11.48
CA GLY A 27 -17.35 14.78 -12.91
C GLY A 27 -16.44 13.62 -13.27
N PHE A 28 -16.37 12.56 -12.43
CA PHE A 28 -15.51 11.41 -12.69
C PHE A 28 -16.00 10.60 -13.89
N GLU A 29 -15.20 10.52 -14.94
CA GLU A 29 -15.52 9.82 -16.20
C GLU A 29 -14.94 8.40 -16.30
N GLY A 30 -14.06 8.00 -15.41
CA GLY A 30 -13.46 6.67 -15.37
C GLY A 30 -14.45 5.58 -14.94
N TYR A 31 -13.96 4.34 -14.83
CA TYR A 31 -14.75 3.24 -14.28
C TYR A 31 -14.43 2.98 -12.81
N VAL A 32 -15.40 2.47 -12.06
CA VAL A 32 -15.26 2.06 -10.68
C VAL A 32 -15.08 0.55 -10.62
N VAL A 33 -14.01 0.10 -10.00
CA VAL A 33 -13.74 -1.31 -9.71
C VAL A 33 -13.94 -1.60 -8.22
N THR A 34 -14.36 -2.80 -7.89
CA THR A 34 -14.44 -3.25 -6.49
C THR A 34 -13.06 -3.59 -5.97
N ASP A 35 -12.84 -3.44 -4.67
CA ASP A 35 -11.82 -4.20 -3.99
C ASP A 35 -12.13 -5.70 -4.06
N TRP A 36 -11.14 -6.56 -3.79
CA TRP A 36 -11.20 -8.00 -4.00
C TRP A 36 -12.32 -8.66 -3.18
N GLY A 37 -13.43 -9.00 -3.85
CA GLY A 37 -14.60 -9.59 -3.20
C GLY A 37 -15.53 -8.59 -2.48
N ALA A 38 -15.38 -7.28 -2.71
CA ALA A 38 -16.22 -6.25 -2.09
C ALA A 38 -17.62 -6.11 -2.76
N VAL A 39 -18.15 -7.18 -3.33
CA VAL A 39 -19.50 -7.25 -3.90
C VAL A 39 -20.42 -8.01 -2.96
N ASN A 40 -21.52 -7.38 -2.55
CA ASN A 40 -22.61 -8.06 -1.84
C ASN A 40 -23.74 -8.43 -2.83
N ASP A 41 -24.24 -7.46 -3.59
CA ASP A 41 -25.23 -7.67 -4.65
C ASP A 41 -24.73 -7.02 -5.95
N ARG A 42 -24.42 -7.85 -6.97
CA ARG A 42 -23.82 -7.35 -8.21
C ARG A 42 -24.76 -6.48 -9.03
N VAL A 43 -26.07 -6.81 -9.03
CA VAL A 43 -27.08 -6.01 -9.77
C VAL A 43 -27.25 -4.65 -9.13
N LYS A 44 -27.36 -4.58 -7.80
CA LYS A 44 -27.42 -3.31 -7.08
C LYS A 44 -26.14 -2.51 -7.23
N GLY A 45 -24.99 -3.17 -7.19
CA GLY A 45 -23.70 -2.52 -7.40
C GLY A 45 -23.62 -1.87 -8.78
N LEU A 46 -24.05 -2.56 -9.84
CA LEU A 46 -24.06 -2.01 -11.18
C LEU A 46 -25.03 -0.82 -11.29
N LYS A 47 -26.21 -0.90 -10.67
CA LYS A 47 -27.15 0.22 -10.59
C LYS A 47 -26.55 1.43 -9.87
N ALA A 48 -25.82 1.19 -8.80
CA ALA A 48 -25.17 2.23 -8.00
C ALA A 48 -23.97 2.90 -8.69
N GLY A 49 -23.37 2.25 -9.69
CA GLY A 49 -22.25 2.82 -10.44
C GLY A 49 -20.93 2.04 -10.39
N VAL A 50 -20.92 0.81 -9.86
CA VAL A 50 -19.77 -0.11 -9.94
C VAL A 50 -19.74 -0.76 -11.32
N ASP A 51 -18.72 -0.47 -12.09
CA ASP A 51 -18.59 -0.94 -13.47
C ASP A 51 -17.94 -2.34 -13.55
N LEU A 52 -16.89 -2.59 -12.76
CA LEU A 52 -16.11 -3.83 -12.77
C LEU A 52 -16.06 -4.50 -11.41
N GLU A 53 -16.39 -5.78 -11.35
CA GLU A 53 -16.23 -6.63 -10.19
C GLU A 53 -14.88 -7.37 -10.24
N MET A 54 -14.15 -7.34 -9.14
CA MET A 54 -12.91 -8.10 -8.97
C MET A 54 -12.91 -8.87 -7.64
N PRO A 55 -12.35 -10.11 -7.60
CA PRO A 55 -11.95 -10.91 -8.77
C PRO A 55 -13.18 -11.43 -9.55
N SER A 56 -12.93 -11.99 -10.73
CA SER A 56 -13.99 -12.65 -11.49
C SER A 56 -14.63 -13.80 -10.69
N THR A 57 -15.96 -13.90 -10.76
CA THR A 57 -16.73 -14.99 -10.15
C THR A 57 -16.93 -16.20 -11.08
N GLY A 58 -16.16 -16.28 -12.18
CA GLY A 58 -16.29 -17.34 -13.16
C GLY A 58 -17.66 -17.36 -13.85
N GLY A 59 -18.27 -16.20 -14.03
CA GLY A 59 -19.57 -16.05 -14.70
C GLY A 59 -20.79 -16.19 -13.77
N TYR A 60 -20.61 -16.42 -12.48
CA TYR A 60 -21.75 -16.56 -11.54
C TYR A 60 -22.55 -15.26 -11.43
N ASN A 61 -21.88 -14.14 -11.22
CA ASN A 61 -22.55 -12.84 -11.12
C ASN A 61 -22.92 -12.28 -12.50
N ASP A 62 -22.21 -12.65 -13.56
CA ASP A 62 -22.57 -12.27 -14.94
C ASP A 62 -23.96 -12.79 -15.33
N LYS A 63 -24.29 -14.02 -14.94
CA LYS A 63 -25.62 -14.60 -15.16
C LYS A 63 -26.71 -13.79 -14.47
N LYS A 64 -26.48 -13.30 -13.26
CA LYS A 64 -27.43 -12.44 -12.52
C LYS A 64 -27.70 -11.13 -13.28
N ILE A 65 -26.64 -10.51 -13.83
CA ILE A 65 -26.79 -9.30 -14.65
C ILE A 65 -27.63 -9.60 -15.90
N VAL A 66 -27.33 -10.68 -16.62
CA VAL A 66 -28.06 -11.08 -17.81
C VAL A 66 -29.53 -11.35 -17.48
N GLU A 67 -29.81 -12.05 -16.39
CA GLU A 67 -31.19 -12.34 -15.94
C GLU A 67 -31.94 -11.07 -15.53
N ALA A 68 -31.27 -10.15 -14.82
CA ALA A 68 -31.84 -8.87 -14.42
C ALA A 68 -32.19 -7.98 -15.62
N VAL A 69 -31.36 -7.96 -16.65
CA VAL A 69 -31.70 -7.26 -17.91
C VAL A 69 -32.87 -7.91 -18.62
N LYS A 70 -32.85 -9.24 -18.75
CA LYS A 70 -33.96 -9.98 -19.43
C LYS A 70 -35.30 -9.85 -18.72
N SER A 71 -35.30 -9.77 -17.40
CA SER A 71 -36.51 -9.61 -16.59
C SER A 71 -37.02 -8.15 -16.53
N GLY A 72 -36.21 -7.19 -16.98
CA GLY A 72 -36.51 -5.77 -16.84
C GLY A 72 -36.19 -5.19 -15.44
N GLU A 73 -35.58 -5.95 -14.55
CA GLU A 73 -35.10 -5.48 -13.26
C GLU A 73 -33.95 -4.46 -13.40
N LEU A 74 -33.07 -4.68 -14.39
CA LEU A 74 -31.94 -3.80 -14.72
C LEU A 74 -32.16 -3.22 -16.13
N ASP A 75 -32.18 -1.89 -16.24
CA ASP A 75 -32.21 -1.24 -17.57
C ASP A 75 -30.85 -1.51 -18.27
N GLU A 76 -30.92 -2.05 -19.49
CA GLU A 76 -29.72 -2.35 -20.29
C GLU A 76 -28.83 -1.12 -20.52
N LYS A 77 -29.39 0.09 -20.49
CA LYS A 77 -28.60 1.34 -20.56
C LYS A 77 -27.63 1.48 -19.42
N VAL A 78 -27.92 0.92 -18.23
CA VAL A 78 -26.99 0.94 -17.07
C VAL A 78 -25.78 0.07 -17.36
N LEU A 79 -26.02 -1.14 -17.89
CA LEU A 79 -24.96 -2.04 -18.32
C LEU A 79 -24.12 -1.42 -19.44
N ASN A 80 -24.76 -0.85 -20.46
CA ASN A 80 -24.08 -0.22 -21.59
C ASN A 80 -23.19 0.95 -21.14
N ARG A 81 -23.62 1.77 -20.17
CA ARG A 81 -22.78 2.84 -19.61
C ARG A 81 -21.55 2.32 -18.90
N ALA A 82 -21.66 1.21 -18.15
CA ALA A 82 -20.52 0.60 -17.49
C ALA A 82 -19.51 0.06 -18.50
N VAL A 83 -19.99 -0.64 -19.53
CA VAL A 83 -19.17 -1.13 -20.64
C VAL A 83 -18.49 0.02 -21.38
N GLU A 84 -19.22 1.09 -21.68
CA GLU A 84 -18.68 2.29 -22.36
C GLU A 84 -17.52 2.92 -21.56
N ARG A 85 -17.66 3.06 -20.23
CA ARG A 85 -16.59 3.60 -19.38
C ARG A 85 -15.33 2.74 -19.41
N MET A 86 -15.50 1.43 -19.33
CA MET A 86 -14.37 0.49 -19.44
C MET A 86 -13.70 0.57 -20.81
N LEU A 87 -14.49 0.59 -21.90
CA LEU A 87 -13.97 0.69 -23.26
C LEU A 87 -13.23 2.01 -23.49
N LYS A 88 -13.71 3.13 -22.97
CA LYS A 88 -13.02 4.43 -23.05
C LYS A 88 -11.60 4.34 -22.47
N VAL A 89 -11.43 3.73 -21.30
CA VAL A 89 -10.11 3.57 -20.69
C VAL A 89 -9.23 2.62 -21.51
N ILE A 90 -9.78 1.50 -21.98
CA ILE A 90 -9.04 0.52 -22.80
C ILE A 90 -8.57 1.17 -24.11
N PHE A 91 -9.45 1.86 -24.83
CA PHE A 91 -9.07 2.52 -26.08
C PHE A 91 -8.11 3.67 -25.86
N SER A 92 -8.29 4.46 -24.80
CA SER A 92 -7.33 5.50 -24.42
C SER A 92 -5.92 4.91 -24.19
N TYR A 93 -5.83 3.77 -23.52
CA TYR A 93 -4.54 3.08 -23.38
C TYR A 93 -3.96 2.63 -24.72
N VAL A 94 -4.78 2.03 -25.58
CA VAL A 94 -4.34 1.54 -26.90
C VAL A 94 -3.82 2.69 -27.77
N ASP A 95 -4.53 3.82 -27.76
CA ASP A 95 -4.20 4.99 -28.58
C ASP A 95 -2.98 5.76 -28.06
N HIS A 96 -2.74 5.74 -26.75
CA HIS A 96 -1.69 6.54 -26.12
C HIS A 96 -0.54 5.70 -25.53
N ARG A 97 -0.51 4.38 -25.77
CA ARG A 97 0.58 3.54 -25.27
C ARG A 97 1.91 3.93 -25.92
N HIS A 98 2.93 3.99 -25.11
CA HIS A 98 4.31 4.17 -25.56
C HIS A 98 5.00 2.81 -25.66
N SER A 99 5.20 2.30 -26.89
CA SER A 99 5.86 1.01 -27.10
C SER A 99 7.31 1.00 -26.65
N GLU A 100 7.94 2.17 -26.62
CA GLU A 100 9.33 2.40 -26.22
C GLU A 100 9.48 2.70 -24.72
N ALA A 101 8.37 2.67 -23.97
CA ALA A 101 8.41 2.92 -22.53
C ALA A 101 9.23 1.82 -21.82
N VAL A 102 10.23 2.24 -21.07
CA VAL A 102 11.06 1.38 -20.23
C VAL A 102 11.06 1.93 -18.81
N PHE A 103 11.34 1.08 -17.85
CA PHE A 103 11.60 1.47 -16.47
C PHE A 103 13.07 1.23 -16.13
N ASP A 104 13.62 2.04 -15.25
CA ASP A 104 14.98 1.95 -14.76
C ASP A 104 14.93 1.70 -13.25
N ARG A 105 15.23 0.47 -12.84
CA ARG A 105 15.10 0.04 -11.44
C ARG A 105 16.01 0.81 -10.50
N ASP A 106 17.18 1.24 -10.96
CA ASP A 106 18.10 1.98 -10.11
C ASP A 106 17.59 3.40 -9.88
N LYS A 107 17.08 4.07 -10.90
CA LYS A 107 16.40 5.38 -10.76
C LYS A 107 15.14 5.29 -9.93
N ASP A 108 14.35 4.23 -10.10
CA ASP A 108 13.15 4.02 -9.30
C ASP A 108 13.51 3.80 -7.83
N HIS A 109 14.62 3.09 -7.56
CA HIS A 109 15.13 2.92 -6.19
C HIS A 109 15.64 4.25 -5.61
N GLU A 110 16.39 5.04 -6.36
CA GLU A 110 16.80 6.39 -5.93
C GLU A 110 15.59 7.26 -5.59
N LYS A 111 14.55 7.21 -6.42
CA LYS A 111 13.30 7.94 -6.18
C LYS A 111 12.57 7.43 -4.92
N SER A 112 12.59 6.12 -4.64
CA SER A 112 11.99 5.58 -3.41
C SER A 112 12.73 6.06 -2.16
N VAL A 113 14.06 6.18 -2.20
CA VAL A 113 14.88 6.74 -1.11
C VAL A 113 14.55 8.22 -0.88
N GLU A 114 14.41 9.01 -1.96
CA GLU A 114 13.99 10.41 -1.86
C GLU A 114 12.62 10.53 -1.19
N ILE A 115 11.63 9.74 -1.63
CA ILE A 115 10.27 9.75 -1.06
C ILE A 115 10.31 9.34 0.42
N GLU A 116 11.04 8.29 0.78
CA GLU A 116 11.15 7.83 2.17
C GLU A 116 11.75 8.91 3.08
N THR A 117 12.75 9.63 2.58
CA THR A 117 13.36 10.75 3.30
C THR A 117 12.33 11.84 3.65
N GLU A 118 11.42 12.15 2.72
CA GLU A 118 10.34 13.11 2.94
C GLU A 118 9.23 12.58 3.88
N CYS A 119 9.13 11.26 4.05
CA CYS A 119 8.16 10.64 4.96
C CYS A 119 8.61 10.62 6.42
N ALA A 120 9.89 10.89 6.70
CA ALA A 120 10.41 10.89 8.07
C ALA A 120 9.89 12.10 8.86
N VAL A 121 9.33 11.84 10.05
CA VAL A 121 8.80 12.89 10.95
C VAL A 121 9.64 12.94 12.22
N LEU A 122 10.31 14.06 12.43
CA LEU A 122 11.04 14.33 13.67
C LEU A 122 10.06 14.81 14.74
N LEU A 123 9.74 13.94 15.71
CA LEU A 123 8.78 14.26 16.79
C LEU A 123 9.41 15.17 17.85
N GLU A 124 10.66 14.89 18.23
CA GLU A 124 11.41 15.65 19.24
C GLU A 124 12.91 15.57 18.98
N ASN A 125 13.62 16.66 19.20
CA ASN A 125 15.09 16.69 19.20
C ASN A 125 15.60 17.69 20.23
N ASN A 126 16.22 17.18 21.27
CA ASN A 126 16.84 17.98 22.33
C ASN A 126 18.38 18.12 22.15
N GLY A 127 18.83 18.11 20.88
CA GLY A 127 20.23 18.34 20.52
C GLY A 127 21.05 17.06 20.26
N VAL A 128 20.42 15.89 20.20
CA VAL A 128 21.09 14.63 19.83
C VAL A 128 21.35 14.57 18.32
N LEU A 129 20.43 15.10 17.52
CA LEU A 129 20.57 15.18 16.07
C LEU A 129 21.00 16.57 15.62
N PRO A 130 21.84 16.67 14.57
CA PRO A 130 22.47 15.60 13.81
C PRO A 130 23.58 14.88 14.56
N MET A 131 23.69 13.56 14.36
CA MET A 131 24.80 12.77 14.90
C MET A 131 26.11 13.12 14.18
N LYS A 132 27.20 13.26 14.97
CA LYS A 132 28.53 13.58 14.43
C LYS A 132 29.24 12.33 13.92
N GLU A 133 30.20 12.51 13.00
CA GLU A 133 30.90 11.38 12.36
C GLU A 133 31.80 10.59 13.32
N GLU A 134 32.41 11.26 14.27
CA GLU A 134 33.33 10.69 15.26
C GLU A 134 32.65 9.90 16.39
N GLN A 135 31.34 10.04 16.55
CA GLN A 135 30.58 9.39 17.61
C GLN A 135 30.51 7.89 17.42
N LYS A 136 30.62 7.13 18.47
CA LYS A 136 30.33 5.70 18.51
C LYS A 136 28.85 5.51 18.65
N ILE A 137 28.24 4.84 17.66
CA ILE A 137 26.82 4.62 17.60
C ILE A 137 26.52 3.13 17.73
N VAL A 138 25.54 2.76 18.53
CA VAL A 138 25.01 1.41 18.54
C VAL A 138 23.58 1.41 17.99
N TYR A 139 23.33 0.54 17.03
CA TYR A 139 21.98 0.23 16.56
C TYR A 139 21.44 -0.97 17.34
N ILE A 140 20.29 -0.80 17.97
CA ILE A 140 19.63 -1.79 18.81
C ILE A 140 18.26 -2.09 18.20
N GLY A 141 18.00 -3.34 17.93
CA GLY A 141 16.73 -3.81 17.38
C GLY A 141 16.89 -4.54 16.05
N GLU A 142 16.18 -5.65 15.89
CA GLU A 142 16.29 -6.48 14.68
C GLU A 142 15.91 -5.71 13.41
N PHE A 143 15.04 -4.69 13.51
CA PHE A 143 14.63 -3.88 12.37
C PHE A 143 15.74 -2.99 11.78
N ALA A 144 16.85 -2.78 12.51
CA ALA A 144 18.02 -2.12 11.95
C ALA A 144 18.68 -2.93 10.83
N GLU A 145 18.64 -4.27 10.93
CA GLU A 145 19.19 -5.24 9.97
C GLU A 145 18.12 -5.78 9.02
N LYS A 146 16.92 -6.07 9.56
CA LYS A 146 15.78 -6.61 8.81
C LYS A 146 14.64 -5.61 8.84
N PRO A 147 14.62 -4.61 7.93
CA PRO A 147 13.61 -3.56 7.99
C PRO A 147 12.22 -4.12 7.73
N ARG A 148 11.25 -3.69 8.55
CA ARG A 148 9.84 -3.98 8.36
C ARG A 148 9.21 -2.88 7.50
N TYR A 149 9.34 -2.99 6.18
CA TYR A 149 8.92 -1.96 5.22
C TYR A 149 7.60 -2.26 4.51
N GLN A 150 7.01 -3.43 4.72
CA GLN A 150 5.73 -3.79 4.10
C GLN A 150 4.85 -4.63 5.00
N GLY A 151 3.54 -4.58 4.75
CA GLY A 151 2.56 -5.42 5.44
C GLY A 151 2.48 -6.85 4.90
N GLY A 152 1.47 -7.58 5.35
CA GLY A 152 1.14 -8.91 4.83
C GLY A 152 0.07 -8.88 3.75
N GLY A 153 -0.24 -10.04 3.18
CA GLY A 153 -1.30 -10.21 2.18
C GLY A 153 -0.95 -9.59 0.83
N SER A 154 -1.90 -8.94 0.20
CA SER A 154 -1.77 -8.39 -1.15
C SER A 154 -0.79 -7.23 -1.29
N SER A 155 -0.39 -6.61 -0.18
CA SER A 155 0.63 -5.57 -0.16
C SER A 155 2.06 -6.12 -0.18
N HIS A 156 2.23 -7.44 -0.01
CA HIS A 156 3.54 -8.08 -0.03
C HIS A 156 4.12 -8.14 -1.45
N ILE A 157 5.27 -7.51 -1.64
CA ILE A 157 6.01 -7.51 -2.91
C ILE A 157 7.37 -8.19 -2.73
N ASN A 158 7.81 -8.89 -3.77
CA ASN A 158 9.17 -9.41 -3.85
C ASN A 158 10.09 -8.29 -4.34
N SER A 159 10.61 -7.50 -3.41
CA SER A 159 11.46 -6.36 -3.72
C SER A 159 12.75 -6.78 -4.39
N SER A 160 13.15 -6.08 -5.44
CA SER A 160 14.42 -6.33 -6.14
C SER A 160 15.64 -5.83 -5.35
N LYS A 161 15.43 -4.85 -4.46
CA LYS A 161 16.46 -4.27 -3.61
C LYS A 161 15.82 -3.82 -2.29
N VAL A 162 16.45 -4.16 -1.20
CA VAL A 162 16.10 -3.68 0.15
C VAL A 162 17.39 -3.20 0.79
N VAL A 163 17.40 -2.00 1.34
CA VAL A 163 18.55 -1.46 2.05
C VAL A 163 18.16 -1.25 3.50
N SER A 164 18.87 -1.91 4.41
CA SER A 164 18.67 -1.73 5.84
C SER A 164 19.42 -0.51 6.37
N ALA A 165 18.99 0.01 7.54
CA ALA A 165 19.70 1.10 8.20
C ALA A 165 21.15 0.71 8.54
N LEU A 166 21.38 -0.56 8.89
CA LEU A 166 22.72 -1.07 9.20
C LEU A 166 23.61 -1.10 7.96
N GLU A 167 23.11 -1.62 6.83
CA GLU A 167 23.84 -1.60 5.55
C GLU A 167 24.16 -0.17 5.10
N ALA A 168 23.19 0.73 5.14
CA ALA A 168 23.39 2.13 4.77
C ALA A 168 24.44 2.83 5.65
N ALA A 169 24.49 2.51 6.94
CA ALA A 169 25.51 3.03 7.85
C ALA A 169 26.91 2.48 7.53
N GLN A 170 27.00 1.18 7.21
CA GLN A 170 28.26 0.52 6.83
C GLN A 170 28.80 1.06 5.50
N GLU A 171 27.94 1.22 4.48
CA GLU A 171 28.31 1.82 3.18
C GLU A 171 28.88 3.25 3.34
N LYS A 172 28.34 4.01 4.30
CA LYS A 172 28.82 5.37 4.62
C LYS A 172 30.02 5.39 5.57
N ASN A 173 30.61 4.24 5.90
CA ASN A 173 31.72 4.09 6.84
C ASN A 173 31.45 4.75 8.22
N ARG A 174 30.22 4.71 8.68
CA ARG A 174 29.83 5.22 10.01
C ARG A 174 30.35 4.26 11.08
N ASN A 175 30.78 4.81 12.21
CA ASN A 175 31.23 4.02 13.39
C ASN A 175 30.01 3.45 14.13
N VAL A 176 29.36 2.45 13.52
CA VAL A 176 28.13 1.84 14.03
C VAL A 176 28.39 0.39 14.41
N THR A 177 28.01 0.00 15.62
CA THR A 177 27.88 -1.38 16.06
C THR A 177 26.40 -1.79 16.07
N TYR A 178 26.12 -3.08 16.02
CA TYR A 178 24.75 -3.59 16.00
C TYR A 178 24.54 -4.65 17.08
N VAL A 179 23.40 -4.57 17.76
CA VAL A 179 22.92 -5.59 18.71
C VAL A 179 21.44 -5.85 18.44
N LYS A 180 21.07 -7.12 18.32
CA LYS A 180 19.70 -7.52 18.01
C LYS A 180 18.66 -7.01 19.01
N GLY A 181 18.92 -7.14 20.32
CA GLY A 181 18.06 -6.63 21.40
C GLY A 181 16.71 -7.35 21.56
N PHE A 182 16.05 -7.68 20.49
CA PHE A 182 14.78 -8.43 20.47
C PHE A 182 14.62 -9.21 19.15
N SER A 183 13.71 -10.17 19.12
CA SER A 183 13.32 -10.89 17.90
C SER A 183 12.01 -10.35 17.35
N SER A 184 11.97 -10.03 16.05
CA SER A 184 10.74 -9.65 15.33
C SER A 184 9.78 -10.82 15.07
N GLU A 185 10.23 -12.06 15.32
CA GLU A 185 9.46 -13.28 15.08
C GLU A 185 8.72 -13.79 16.32
N ARG A 186 9.04 -13.27 17.51
CA ARG A 186 8.53 -13.73 18.79
C ARG A 186 8.10 -12.56 19.66
N ASP A 187 6.95 -12.70 20.30
CA ASP A 187 6.46 -11.75 21.31
C ASP A 187 6.92 -12.17 22.72
N GLU A 188 8.22 -12.40 22.87
CA GLU A 188 8.85 -12.83 24.14
C GLU A 188 10.07 -11.96 24.43
N ILE A 189 10.26 -11.64 25.70
CA ILE A 189 11.45 -10.89 26.15
C ILE A 189 12.62 -11.87 26.30
N GLU A 190 13.62 -11.73 25.45
CA GLU A 190 14.87 -12.48 25.52
C GLU A 190 15.87 -11.74 26.45
N ALA A 191 15.89 -12.09 27.74
CA ALA A 191 16.68 -11.40 28.75
C ALA A 191 18.18 -11.24 28.41
N GLN A 192 18.75 -12.23 27.73
CA GLN A 192 20.16 -12.16 27.28
C GLN A 192 20.39 -11.12 26.19
N GLU A 193 19.45 -10.97 25.27
CA GLU A 193 19.53 -9.95 24.20
C GLU A 193 19.35 -8.54 24.78
N VAL A 194 18.47 -8.39 25.76
CA VAL A 194 18.30 -7.12 26.50
C VAL A 194 19.58 -6.76 27.25
N GLU A 195 20.22 -7.72 27.92
CA GLU A 195 21.48 -7.47 28.66
C GLU A 195 22.61 -7.04 27.71
N LYS A 196 22.76 -7.70 26.56
CA LYS A 196 23.74 -7.30 25.54
C LYS A 196 23.46 -5.89 25.02
N ALA A 197 22.18 -5.56 24.75
CA ALA A 197 21.79 -4.24 24.27
C ALA A 197 22.13 -3.14 25.31
N VAL A 198 21.82 -3.38 26.57
CA VAL A 198 22.15 -2.46 27.68
C VAL A 198 23.65 -2.26 27.80
N GLN A 199 24.47 -3.34 27.71
CA GLN A 199 25.90 -3.25 27.77
C GLN A 199 26.47 -2.45 26.59
N ALA A 200 26.02 -2.74 25.36
CA ALA A 200 26.44 -2.02 24.16
C ALA A 200 26.07 -0.53 24.22
N ALA A 201 24.89 -0.20 24.73
CA ALA A 201 24.46 1.19 24.92
C ALA A 201 25.33 1.96 25.89
N LYS A 202 25.86 1.31 26.95
CA LYS A 202 26.79 1.94 27.91
C LYS A 202 28.15 2.26 27.29
N GLU A 203 28.55 1.55 26.25
CA GLU A 203 29.88 1.67 25.60
C GLU A 203 29.83 2.62 24.40
N ALA A 204 28.65 3.07 23.99
CA ALA A 204 28.39 3.97 22.86
C ALA A 204 28.16 5.41 23.34
N ASP A 205 28.41 6.37 22.45
CA ASP A 205 28.01 7.77 22.66
C ASP A 205 26.52 7.99 22.37
N ILE A 206 25.97 7.23 21.43
CA ILE A 206 24.56 7.28 21.04
C ILE A 206 24.02 5.86 20.83
N ALA A 207 22.86 5.59 21.41
CA ALA A 207 22.07 4.40 21.12
C ALA A 207 20.85 4.76 20.27
N VAL A 208 20.71 4.13 19.09
CA VAL A 208 19.55 4.25 18.21
C VAL A 208 18.75 2.97 18.33
N VAL A 209 17.51 3.08 18.81
CA VAL A 209 16.61 1.94 18.99
C VAL A 209 15.63 1.88 17.83
N PHE A 210 15.59 0.73 17.17
CA PHE A 210 14.65 0.39 16.10
C PHE A 210 13.54 -0.49 16.68
N ALA A 211 12.31 0.07 16.83
CA ALA A 211 11.17 -0.59 17.47
C ALA A 211 9.90 -0.56 16.59
#